data_2bc254ae6c18a13997a2c0d1c384d183
#
_entry.id   2bc254ae6c18a13997a2c0d1c384d183
#
_cell.length_a   1.000
_cell.length_b   1.000
_cell.length_c   1.000
_cell.angle_alpha   90.00
_cell.angle_beta   90.00
_cell.angle_gamma   90.00
#
_symmetry.space_group_name_H-M   'P 1'
#
loop_
_entity.id
_entity.type
_entity.pdbx_description
1 polymer ?
#
loop_
_entity_poly.entity_id
_entity_poly.type
_entity_poly.pdbx_seq_one_letter_code
_entity_poly.pdbx_strand_id
1 'polypeptide(L)'
;YYDNIGYADLSDFFYVWLRRSLRRVVPDLFTTLAVPKTEELVATPYRHGSKDKANAFFLDGMTRAMRRLADQAHPAFPVTVYYAFKQSESQTGEGTASTGWETFLGATIRAGFAISGTWPIRTELGNRILGQGTNTLASSIVLVCRRRPDDAPTATRREFITALRSELPRAIAHLQRSNIAPVDLAQAAIGPGMAVYTRYSEVLDAEGCALTVREALALINETLDEVLSEQEGEFDADT
;
A
#
# COMPACT_ATOMS: atom_id res chain seq x y z
N TYR A 1 9.20 2.63 5.07
CA TYR A 1 9.72 1.65 4.10
C TYR A 1 9.57 0.25 4.64
N TYR A 2 9.22 -0.71 3.78
CA TYR A 2 8.94 -2.06 4.19
C TYR A 2 10.20 -2.84 4.62
N ASP A 3 11.21 -2.92 3.75
CA ASP A 3 12.43 -3.71 3.98
C ASP A 3 13.73 -3.01 3.57
N ASN A 4 13.65 -1.83 3.00
CA ASN A 4 14.79 -1.18 2.33
C ASN A 4 15.76 -0.51 3.28
N ILE A 5 15.28 0.08 4.37
CA ILE A 5 16.08 0.94 5.24
C ILE A 5 15.78 0.62 6.70
N GLY A 6 16.80 0.16 7.42
CA GLY A 6 16.80 0.06 8.88
C GLY A 6 17.22 1.41 9.48
N TYR A 7 16.27 2.29 9.71
CA TYR A 7 16.58 3.63 10.24
C TYR A 7 17.21 3.58 11.62
N ALA A 8 16.89 2.59 12.45
CA ALA A 8 17.53 2.45 13.74
C ALA A 8 19.03 2.19 13.65
N ASP A 9 19.48 1.46 12.62
CA ASP A 9 20.91 1.23 12.38
C ASP A 9 21.62 2.53 11.94
N LEU A 10 21.00 3.28 11.02
CA LEU A 10 21.53 4.57 10.57
C LEU A 10 21.52 5.63 11.67
N SER A 11 20.53 5.56 12.55
CA SER A 11 20.36 6.52 13.63
C SER A 11 21.37 6.37 14.76
N ASP A 12 22.08 5.25 14.84
CA ASP A 12 23.13 5.04 15.84
C ASP A 12 24.20 6.13 15.77
N PHE A 13 24.55 6.57 14.57
CA PHE A 13 25.51 7.66 14.39
C PHE A 13 25.04 8.96 15.10
N PHE A 14 23.80 9.33 14.93
CA PHE A 14 23.25 10.54 15.57
C PHE A 14 22.97 10.32 17.06
N TYR A 15 22.53 9.12 17.42
CA TYR A 15 22.20 8.77 18.80
C TYR A 15 23.38 8.92 19.76
N VAL A 16 24.58 8.54 19.34
CA VAL A 16 25.81 8.70 20.14
C VAL A 16 26.02 10.15 20.55
N TRP A 17 25.82 11.09 19.62
CA TRP A 17 25.99 12.52 19.88
C TRP A 17 24.84 13.10 20.69
N LEU A 18 23.61 12.75 20.36
CA LEU A 18 22.43 13.18 21.10
C LEU A 18 22.44 12.68 22.54
N ARG A 19 22.83 11.42 22.74
CA ARG A 19 22.97 10.83 24.08
C ARG A 19 24.01 11.59 24.91
N ARG A 20 25.14 11.95 24.31
CA ARG A 20 26.19 12.69 25.00
C ARG A 20 25.71 14.10 25.40
N SER A 21 24.94 14.76 24.56
CA SER A 21 24.47 16.12 24.78
C SER A 21 23.23 16.19 25.66
N LEU A 22 22.25 15.28 25.48
CA LEU A 22 20.91 15.42 26.02
C LEU A 22 20.57 14.42 27.15
N ARG A 23 21.42 13.43 27.47
CA ARG A 23 21.12 12.43 28.49
C ARG A 23 20.78 13.02 29.86
N ARG A 24 21.35 14.17 30.21
CA ARG A 24 21.07 14.85 31.48
C ARG A 24 19.74 15.61 31.47
N VAL A 25 19.21 15.94 30.29
CA VAL A 25 17.98 16.70 30.12
C VAL A 25 16.77 15.77 29.97
N VAL A 26 16.93 14.69 29.18
CA VAL A 26 15.90 13.69 28.89
C VAL A 26 16.46 12.28 29.07
N PRO A 27 16.78 11.86 30.33
CA PRO A 27 17.49 10.62 30.61
C PRO A 27 16.77 9.37 30.11
N ASP A 28 15.44 9.35 30.14
CA ASP A 28 14.62 8.20 29.77
C ASP A 28 14.72 7.81 28.30
N LEU A 29 15.02 8.79 27.42
CA LEU A 29 15.22 8.53 25.99
C LEU A 29 16.62 7.98 25.67
N PHE A 30 17.57 8.02 26.61
CA PHE A 30 18.97 7.66 26.39
C PHE A 30 19.46 6.58 27.36
N THR A 31 18.60 5.61 27.66
CA THR A 31 18.89 4.51 28.59
C THR A 31 19.81 3.45 27.99
N THR A 32 19.79 3.29 26.67
CA THR A 32 20.60 2.30 25.93
C THR A 32 21.89 2.89 25.39
N LEU A 33 22.82 2.05 24.94
CA LEU A 33 24.07 2.49 24.28
C LEU A 33 23.85 2.84 22.79
N ALA A 34 22.92 2.18 22.14
CA ALA A 34 22.54 2.36 20.75
C ALA A 34 21.02 2.49 20.65
N VAL A 35 20.52 2.91 19.49
CA VAL A 35 19.09 2.98 19.21
C VAL A 35 18.46 1.59 19.35
N PRO A 36 17.36 1.43 20.08
CA PRO A 36 16.61 0.17 20.11
C PRO A 36 16.16 -0.25 18.70
N LYS A 37 16.39 -1.51 18.34
CA LYS A 37 16.15 -2.03 16.98
C LYS A 37 15.02 -3.05 16.89
N THR A 38 14.71 -3.69 18.01
CA THR A 38 13.73 -4.79 18.05
C THR A 38 12.30 -4.36 17.76
N GLU A 39 11.96 -3.11 18.04
CA GLU A 39 10.62 -2.55 17.87
C GLU A 39 10.44 -1.82 16.53
N GLU A 40 11.51 -1.61 15.79
CA GLU A 40 11.43 -0.97 14.47
C GLU A 40 10.70 -1.88 13.50
N LEU A 41 9.61 -1.35 12.91
CA LEU A 41 8.82 -2.07 11.92
C LEU A 41 9.53 -2.05 10.57
N VAL A 42 10.48 -2.98 10.40
CA VAL A 42 11.20 -3.23 9.15
C VAL A 42 11.27 -4.73 8.91
N ALA A 43 10.89 -5.16 7.70
CA ALA A 43 10.81 -6.57 7.33
C ALA A 43 12.17 -7.14 6.88
N THR A 44 13.21 -6.97 7.68
CA THR A 44 14.56 -7.44 7.34
C THR A 44 14.83 -8.85 7.90
N PRO A 45 15.11 -9.84 7.04
CA PRO A 45 15.27 -11.23 7.46
C PRO A 45 16.36 -11.47 8.51
N TYR A 46 17.46 -10.70 8.46
CA TYR A 46 18.56 -10.85 9.42
C TYR A 46 18.18 -10.54 10.86
N ARG A 47 17.16 -9.68 11.08
CA ARG A 47 16.66 -9.37 12.44
C ARG A 47 15.66 -10.42 12.96
N HIS A 48 14.97 -11.11 12.05
CA HIS A 48 13.85 -12.02 12.38
C HIS A 48 14.16 -13.49 12.06
N GLY A 49 15.32 -13.79 11.49
CA GLY A 49 15.82 -15.14 11.20
C GLY A 49 15.29 -15.76 9.91
N SER A 50 14.18 -15.25 9.33
CA SER A 50 13.69 -15.64 8.01
C SER A 50 12.84 -14.54 7.38
N LYS A 51 12.63 -14.61 6.06
CA LYS A 51 11.77 -13.68 5.32
C LYS A 51 10.31 -13.76 5.81
N ASP A 52 9.81 -14.96 6.04
CA ASP A 52 8.42 -15.17 6.48
C ASP A 52 8.17 -14.59 7.87
N LYS A 53 9.11 -14.80 8.80
CA LYS A 53 9.04 -14.21 10.14
C LYS A 53 9.12 -12.69 10.10
N ALA A 54 9.97 -12.12 9.22
CA ALA A 54 10.08 -10.69 9.03
C ALA A 54 8.78 -10.09 8.48
N ASN A 55 8.16 -10.75 7.49
CA ASN A 55 6.88 -10.35 6.93
C ASN A 55 5.76 -10.42 7.98
N ALA A 56 5.70 -11.50 8.75
CA ALA A 56 4.71 -11.66 9.81
C ALA A 56 4.85 -10.59 10.91
N PHE A 57 6.08 -10.30 11.33
CA PHE A 57 6.37 -9.24 12.29
C PHE A 57 5.91 -7.87 11.79
N PHE A 58 6.24 -7.54 10.53
CA PHE A 58 5.82 -6.27 9.92
C PHE A 58 4.30 -6.18 9.82
N LEU A 59 3.64 -7.23 9.33
CA LEU A 59 2.18 -7.28 9.19
C LEU A 59 1.47 -7.10 10.54
N ASP A 60 1.91 -7.81 11.57
CA ASP A 60 1.32 -7.71 12.91
C ASP A 60 1.54 -6.32 13.52
N GLY A 61 2.77 -5.82 13.50
CA GLY A 61 3.10 -4.50 14.05
C GLY A 61 2.38 -3.37 13.31
N MET A 62 2.34 -3.43 11.97
CA MET A 62 1.64 -2.43 11.16
C MET A 62 0.12 -2.50 11.39
N THR A 63 -0.45 -3.71 11.52
CA THR A 63 -1.88 -3.88 11.84
C THR A 63 -2.22 -3.24 13.19
N ARG A 64 -1.37 -3.40 14.21
CA ARG A 64 -1.55 -2.74 15.52
C ARG A 64 -1.48 -1.22 15.42
N ALA A 65 -0.51 -0.70 14.65
CA ALA A 65 -0.39 0.74 14.42
C ALA A 65 -1.62 1.31 13.71
N MET A 66 -2.07 0.66 12.62
CA MET A 66 -3.25 1.08 11.88
C MET A 66 -4.54 0.94 12.69
N ARG A 67 -4.65 -0.07 13.55
CA ARG A 67 -5.81 -0.21 14.47
C ARG A 67 -5.89 0.94 15.46
N ARG A 68 -4.76 1.33 16.08
CA ARG A 68 -4.73 2.52 16.94
C ARG A 68 -5.15 3.77 16.20
N LEU A 69 -4.72 3.90 14.95
CA LEU A 69 -5.10 5.02 14.10
C LEU A 69 -6.62 5.00 13.81
N ALA A 70 -7.19 3.83 13.49
CA ALA A 70 -8.62 3.67 13.26
C ALA A 70 -9.46 3.98 14.50
N ASP A 71 -9.00 3.55 15.68
CA ASP A 71 -9.70 3.78 16.95
C ASP A 71 -9.70 5.24 17.38
N GLN A 72 -8.68 6.00 17.00
CA GLN A 72 -8.51 7.42 17.37
C GLN A 72 -8.95 8.38 16.25
N ALA A 73 -9.18 7.89 15.04
CA ALA A 73 -9.58 8.71 13.92
C ALA A 73 -10.99 9.28 14.11
N HIS A 74 -11.15 10.56 13.76
CA HIS A 74 -12.48 11.19 13.79
C HIS A 74 -13.34 10.63 12.65
N PRO A 75 -14.57 10.15 12.92
CA PRO A 75 -15.39 9.44 11.92
C PRO A 75 -15.78 10.29 10.71
N ALA A 76 -15.90 11.62 10.86
CA ALA A 76 -16.28 12.51 9.77
C ALA A 76 -15.13 12.76 8.77
N PHE A 77 -13.87 12.52 9.14
CA PHE A 77 -12.71 12.84 8.31
C PHE A 77 -12.00 11.56 7.84
N PRO A 78 -11.47 11.53 6.60
CA PRO A 78 -10.63 10.43 6.16
C PRO A 78 -9.26 10.51 6.85
N VAL A 79 -8.64 9.34 7.02
CA VAL A 79 -7.22 9.22 7.33
C VAL A 79 -6.47 9.13 6.01
N THR A 80 -5.46 9.98 5.83
CA THR A 80 -4.58 9.93 4.65
C THR A 80 -3.24 9.35 5.05
N VAL A 81 -2.79 8.32 4.31
CA VAL A 81 -1.51 7.66 4.54
C VAL A 81 -0.64 7.82 3.30
N TYR A 82 0.54 8.43 3.48
CA TYR A 82 1.54 8.55 2.42
C TYR A 82 2.44 7.32 2.45
N TYR A 83 2.44 6.56 1.38
CA TYR A 83 3.24 5.36 1.28
C TYR A 83 4.14 5.40 0.04
N ALA A 84 5.45 5.33 0.27
CA ALA A 84 6.43 5.16 -0.77
C ALA A 84 6.77 3.67 -0.89
N PHE A 85 6.52 3.07 -2.05
CA PHE A 85 6.90 1.69 -2.27
C PHE A 85 7.83 1.56 -3.49
N LYS A 86 8.71 0.57 -3.41
CA LYS A 86 9.53 0.17 -4.54
C LYS A 86 8.77 -0.91 -5.30
N GLN A 87 8.47 -0.64 -6.57
CA GLN A 87 8.04 -1.72 -7.44
C GLN A 87 9.23 -2.66 -7.58
N SER A 88 9.16 -3.85 -6.97
CA SER A 88 10.15 -4.87 -7.24
C SER A 88 10.02 -5.24 -8.71
N GLU A 89 11.10 -5.14 -9.45
CA GLU A 89 11.21 -5.71 -10.78
C GLU A 89 11.00 -7.22 -10.64
N SER A 90 9.75 -7.66 -10.80
CA SER A 90 9.48 -9.07 -11.04
C SER A 90 9.94 -9.32 -12.47
N GLN A 91 11.10 -9.94 -12.61
CA GLN A 91 11.60 -10.47 -13.90
C GLN A 91 10.73 -11.63 -14.43
N THR A 92 9.66 -11.97 -13.76
CA THR A 92 8.65 -12.93 -14.20
C THR A 92 7.38 -12.14 -14.50
N GLY A 93 7.00 -12.14 -15.77
CA GLY A 93 5.93 -11.36 -16.41
C GLY A 93 4.49 -11.53 -15.87
N GLU A 94 4.33 -11.78 -14.60
CA GLU A 94 3.07 -11.70 -13.88
C GLU A 94 3.11 -10.42 -13.05
N GLY A 95 2.25 -9.46 -13.40
CA GLY A 95 2.12 -8.13 -12.78
C GLY A 95 1.73 -8.17 -11.30
N THR A 96 2.59 -8.76 -10.49
CA THR A 96 2.40 -8.89 -9.03
C THR A 96 2.86 -7.63 -8.32
N ALA A 97 1.94 -7.01 -7.61
CA ALA A 97 2.24 -5.97 -6.65
C ALA A 97 3.38 -6.41 -5.70
N SER A 98 4.22 -5.48 -5.25
CA SER A 98 5.32 -5.84 -4.35
C SER A 98 4.78 -6.41 -3.05
N THR A 99 5.45 -7.43 -2.50
CA THR A 99 5.07 -8.05 -1.21
C THR A 99 4.88 -7.01 -0.09
N GLY A 100 5.68 -5.94 -0.10
CA GLY A 100 5.55 -4.84 0.87
C GLY A 100 4.23 -4.07 0.73
N TRP A 101 3.79 -3.82 -0.50
CA TRP A 101 2.53 -3.15 -0.78
C TRP A 101 1.33 -3.98 -0.34
N GLU A 102 1.29 -5.26 -0.72
CA GLU A 102 0.24 -6.19 -0.32
C GLU A 102 0.16 -6.32 1.20
N THR A 103 1.31 -6.44 1.87
CA THR A 103 1.38 -6.56 3.33
C THR A 103 0.87 -5.29 4.01
N PHE A 104 1.22 -4.12 3.48
CA PHE A 104 0.75 -2.84 4.02
C PHE A 104 -0.76 -2.66 3.84
N LEU A 105 -1.30 -2.94 2.65
CA LEU A 105 -2.74 -2.92 2.39
C LEU A 105 -3.47 -3.91 3.30
N GLY A 106 -2.93 -5.13 3.44
CA GLY A 106 -3.48 -6.16 4.32
C GLY A 106 -3.55 -5.71 5.78
N ALA A 107 -2.50 -5.05 6.27
CA ALA A 107 -2.49 -4.47 7.62
C ALA A 107 -3.57 -3.39 7.80
N THR A 108 -3.72 -2.51 6.80
CA THR A 108 -4.71 -1.42 6.81
C THR A 108 -6.14 -1.97 6.83
N ILE A 109 -6.43 -2.98 6.00
CA ILE A 109 -7.74 -3.62 5.91
C ILE A 109 -8.08 -4.40 7.17
N ARG A 110 -7.11 -5.16 7.72
CA ARG A 110 -7.27 -5.90 8.99
C ARG A 110 -7.50 -4.97 10.19
N ALA A 111 -6.99 -3.76 10.11
CA ALA A 111 -7.24 -2.73 11.13
C ALA A 111 -8.65 -2.13 11.07
N GLY A 112 -9.47 -2.51 10.09
CA GLY A 112 -10.86 -2.05 9.95
C GLY A 112 -11.01 -0.81 9.06
N PHE A 113 -10.02 -0.48 8.24
CA PHE A 113 -10.16 0.56 7.23
C PHE A 113 -10.72 0.04 5.91
N ALA A 114 -11.56 0.85 5.27
CA ALA A 114 -11.87 0.79 3.86
C ALA A 114 -11.00 1.84 3.13
N ILE A 115 -10.48 1.46 1.96
CA ILE A 115 -9.70 2.36 1.11
C ILE A 115 -10.67 3.01 0.13
N SER A 116 -10.89 4.31 0.24
CA SER A 116 -11.84 5.04 -0.59
C SER A 116 -11.21 5.71 -1.82
N GLY A 117 -9.90 5.73 -1.90
CA GLY A 117 -9.17 6.26 -3.04
C GLY A 117 -7.65 6.19 -2.87
N THR A 118 -6.95 6.30 -4.00
CA THR A 118 -5.50 6.45 -4.06
C THR A 118 -5.15 7.61 -4.97
N TRP A 119 -4.09 8.35 -4.61
CA TRP A 119 -3.60 9.48 -5.38
C TRP A 119 -2.09 9.39 -5.52
N PRO A 120 -1.55 9.27 -6.75
CA PRO A 120 -0.12 9.35 -6.94
C PRO A 120 0.34 10.80 -6.75
N ILE A 121 1.38 10.98 -5.94
CA ILE A 121 2.03 12.27 -5.75
C ILE A 121 3.49 12.11 -6.14
N ARG A 122 3.97 12.93 -7.07
CA ARG A 122 5.36 12.94 -7.48
C ARG A 122 6.22 13.47 -6.33
N THR A 123 6.98 12.57 -5.71
CA THR A 123 7.85 12.89 -4.57
C THR A 123 9.33 12.76 -4.92
N GLU A 124 9.65 12.21 -6.08
CA GLU A 124 11.01 11.89 -6.47
C GLU A 124 11.52 12.84 -7.57
N LEU A 125 12.76 13.26 -7.43
CA LEU A 125 13.45 14.07 -8.44
C LEU A 125 13.77 13.20 -9.67
N GLY A 126 13.47 13.72 -10.88
CA GLY A 126 13.68 13.01 -12.14
C GLY A 126 15.15 12.76 -12.52
N ASN A 127 16.10 13.37 -11.80
CA ASN A 127 17.55 13.26 -12.03
C ASN A 127 18.26 12.32 -11.03
N ARG A 128 17.54 11.40 -10.41
CA ARG A 128 18.16 10.38 -9.54
C ARG A 128 19.16 9.54 -10.33
N ILE A 129 20.41 9.46 -9.84
CA ILE A 129 21.47 8.64 -10.44
C ILE A 129 21.07 7.15 -10.48
N LEU A 130 20.34 6.66 -9.49
CA LEU A 130 19.83 5.29 -9.39
C LEU A 130 18.55 5.01 -10.19
N GLY A 131 17.94 6.03 -10.79
CA GLY A 131 16.70 5.93 -11.57
C GLY A 131 16.89 6.01 -13.08
N GLN A 132 18.10 6.27 -13.56
CA GLN A 132 18.38 6.34 -14.99
C GLN A 132 18.38 4.95 -15.60
N GLY A 133 17.41 4.68 -16.49
CA GLY A 133 17.28 3.40 -17.20
C GLY A 133 16.46 2.33 -16.48
N THR A 134 15.79 2.66 -15.36
CA THR A 134 14.88 1.76 -14.66
C THR A 134 13.47 2.36 -14.60
N ASN A 135 12.44 1.52 -14.74
CA ASN A 135 11.02 1.89 -14.53
C ASN A 135 10.73 2.10 -13.02
N THR A 136 11.50 2.97 -12.37
CA THR A 136 11.28 3.30 -10.96
C THR A 136 10.13 4.31 -10.86
N LEU A 137 9.13 4.01 -10.05
CA LEU A 137 8.05 4.94 -9.74
C LEU A 137 8.63 6.24 -9.18
N ALA A 138 8.25 7.35 -9.81
CA ALA A 138 8.62 8.70 -9.37
C ALA A 138 7.67 9.23 -8.30
N SER A 139 6.66 8.46 -7.93
CA SER A 139 5.53 8.88 -7.09
C SER A 139 5.42 8.07 -5.82
N SER A 140 5.03 8.74 -4.74
CA SER A 140 4.43 8.10 -3.57
C SER A 140 2.93 8.00 -3.77
N ILE A 141 2.30 7.04 -3.11
CA ILE A 141 0.85 6.88 -3.14
C ILE A 141 0.25 7.44 -1.86
N VAL A 142 -0.75 8.29 -1.99
CA VAL A 142 -1.60 8.70 -0.88
C VAL A 142 -2.81 7.80 -0.86
N LEU A 143 -2.96 7.02 0.21
CA LEU A 143 -4.16 6.26 0.49
C LEU A 143 -5.14 7.12 1.25
N VAL A 144 -6.39 7.13 0.82
CA VAL A 144 -7.50 7.74 1.54
C VAL A 144 -8.29 6.63 2.20
N CYS A 145 -8.25 6.57 3.53
CA CYS A 145 -8.83 5.51 4.32
C CYS A 145 -9.98 6.05 5.17
N ARG A 146 -11.05 5.27 5.27
CA ARG A 146 -12.17 5.51 6.19
C ARG A 146 -12.42 4.27 7.02
N ARG A 147 -12.90 4.44 8.25
CA ARG A 147 -13.34 3.29 9.04
C ARG A 147 -14.45 2.56 8.27
N ARG A 148 -14.26 1.25 8.06
CA ARG A 148 -15.27 0.40 7.47
C ARG A 148 -16.42 0.22 8.47
N PRO A 149 -17.69 0.28 8.04
CA PRO A 149 -18.82 -0.02 8.90
C PRO A 149 -18.72 -1.43 9.49
N ASP A 150 -19.09 -1.60 10.75
CA ASP A 150 -19.02 -2.89 11.45
C ASP A 150 -20.03 -3.90 10.86
N ASP A 151 -21.08 -3.42 10.19
CA ASP A 151 -22.11 -4.16 9.47
C ASP A 151 -21.84 -4.31 7.97
N ALA A 152 -20.60 -4.07 7.53
CA ALA A 152 -20.23 -4.21 6.12
C ALA A 152 -20.58 -5.62 5.60
N PRO A 153 -21.26 -5.74 4.44
CA PRO A 153 -21.69 -7.02 3.90
C PRO A 153 -20.50 -7.87 3.44
N THR A 154 -20.71 -9.16 3.32
CA THR A 154 -19.83 -10.06 2.56
C THR A 154 -20.25 -10.06 1.10
N ALA A 155 -19.35 -10.43 0.20
CA ALA A 155 -19.61 -10.65 -1.21
C ALA A 155 -18.95 -11.94 -1.70
N THR A 156 -19.49 -12.52 -2.74
CA THR A 156 -18.83 -13.59 -3.49
C THR A 156 -17.81 -12.98 -4.46
N ARG A 157 -16.82 -13.75 -4.89
CA ARG A 157 -15.88 -13.36 -5.94
C ARG A 157 -16.59 -12.87 -7.19
N ARG A 158 -17.72 -13.50 -7.57
CA ARG A 158 -18.51 -13.12 -8.74
C ARG A 158 -19.16 -11.74 -8.57
N GLU A 159 -19.74 -11.44 -7.41
CA GLU A 159 -20.31 -10.13 -7.11
C GLU A 159 -19.23 -9.04 -7.10
N PHE A 160 -18.08 -9.34 -6.55
CA PHE A 160 -16.93 -8.43 -6.56
C PHE A 160 -16.47 -8.08 -7.98
N ILE A 161 -16.28 -9.09 -8.86
CA ILE A 161 -15.92 -8.87 -10.27
C ILE A 161 -17.00 -8.08 -11.00
N THR A 162 -18.28 -8.38 -10.75
CA THR A 162 -19.40 -7.65 -11.36
C THR A 162 -19.38 -6.17 -10.95
N ALA A 163 -19.12 -5.89 -9.67
CA ALA A 163 -18.99 -4.52 -9.18
C ALA A 163 -17.77 -3.79 -9.78
N LEU A 164 -16.63 -4.48 -9.90
CA LEU A 164 -15.43 -3.94 -10.55
C LEU A 164 -15.72 -3.51 -12.00
N ARG A 165 -16.29 -4.42 -12.80
CA ARG A 165 -16.65 -4.15 -14.22
C ARG A 165 -17.66 -3.02 -14.39
N SER A 166 -18.51 -2.80 -13.39
CA SER A 166 -19.47 -1.70 -13.41
C SER A 166 -18.87 -0.34 -13.03
N GLU A 167 -17.91 -0.31 -12.10
CA GLU A 167 -17.43 0.93 -11.48
C GLU A 167 -16.09 1.41 -12.02
N LEU A 168 -15.15 0.48 -12.36
CA LEU A 168 -13.82 0.82 -12.85
C LEU A 168 -13.82 1.68 -14.11
N PRO A 169 -14.65 1.43 -15.15
CA PRO A 169 -14.61 2.23 -16.37
C PRO A 169 -14.85 3.73 -16.11
N ARG A 170 -15.79 4.05 -15.23
CA ARG A 170 -16.08 5.45 -14.86
C ARG A 170 -14.96 6.08 -14.05
N ALA A 171 -14.37 5.32 -13.14
CA ALA A 171 -13.26 5.78 -12.32
C ALA A 171 -12.01 6.04 -13.18
N ILE A 172 -11.70 5.15 -14.12
CA ILE A 172 -10.58 5.29 -15.05
C ILE A 172 -10.78 6.51 -15.95
N ALA A 173 -11.97 6.68 -16.55
CA ALA A 173 -12.29 7.85 -17.35
C ALA A 173 -12.16 9.17 -16.57
N HIS A 174 -12.42 9.16 -15.26
CA HIS A 174 -12.19 10.31 -14.38
C HIS A 174 -10.69 10.55 -14.15
N LEU A 175 -9.93 9.50 -13.88
CA LEU A 175 -8.48 9.56 -13.68
C LEU A 175 -7.74 10.04 -14.93
N GLN A 176 -8.14 9.57 -16.12
CA GLN A 176 -7.56 9.99 -17.42
C GLN A 176 -7.79 11.48 -17.70
N ARG A 177 -8.94 12.03 -17.26
CA ARG A 177 -9.20 13.49 -17.35
C ARG A 177 -8.48 14.30 -16.27
N SER A 178 -7.96 13.66 -15.26
CA SER A 178 -7.12 14.28 -14.25
C SER A 178 -5.69 14.39 -14.75
N ASN A 179 -4.91 15.32 -14.21
CA ASN A 179 -3.52 15.54 -14.62
C ASN A 179 -2.56 14.46 -14.07
N ILE A 180 -2.89 13.17 -14.30
CA ILE A 180 -2.11 12.01 -13.87
C ILE A 180 -1.26 11.56 -15.06
N ALA A 181 0.03 11.34 -14.82
CA ALA A 181 0.91 10.81 -15.86
C ALA A 181 0.46 9.38 -16.28
N PRO A 182 0.50 9.03 -17.59
CA PRO A 182 0.08 7.70 -18.04
C PRO A 182 0.77 6.54 -17.30
N VAL A 183 2.04 6.70 -16.93
CA VAL A 183 2.80 5.70 -16.17
C VAL A 183 2.24 5.48 -14.75
N ASP A 184 1.60 6.49 -14.16
CA ASP A 184 1.01 6.42 -12.83
C ASP A 184 -0.48 6.01 -12.86
N LEU A 185 -1.09 5.89 -14.05
CA LEU A 185 -2.52 5.61 -14.20
C LEU A 185 -2.90 4.24 -13.62
N ALA A 186 -2.10 3.21 -13.89
CA ALA A 186 -2.33 1.87 -13.36
C ALA A 186 -2.32 1.87 -11.82
N GLN A 187 -1.39 2.60 -11.21
CA GLN A 187 -1.31 2.74 -9.76
C GLN A 187 -2.48 3.55 -9.18
N ALA A 188 -2.91 4.59 -9.88
CA ALA A 188 -4.06 5.38 -9.48
C ALA A 188 -5.36 4.57 -9.56
N ALA A 189 -5.48 3.69 -10.57
CA ALA A 189 -6.65 2.83 -10.78
C ALA A 189 -6.81 1.73 -9.73
N ILE A 190 -5.72 1.34 -9.03
CA ILE A 190 -5.82 0.42 -7.89
C ILE A 190 -6.76 0.97 -6.81
N GLY A 191 -6.78 2.28 -6.59
CA GLY A 191 -7.62 2.90 -5.58
C GLY A 191 -9.12 2.64 -5.75
N PRO A 192 -9.71 2.94 -6.88
CA PRO A 192 -11.10 2.59 -7.19
C PRO A 192 -11.39 1.10 -7.03
N GLY A 193 -10.50 0.22 -7.51
CA GLY A 193 -10.64 -1.22 -7.33
C GLY A 193 -10.62 -1.65 -5.86
N MET A 194 -9.68 -1.09 -5.08
CA MET A 194 -9.62 -1.33 -3.65
C MET A 194 -10.82 -0.74 -2.90
N ALA A 195 -11.42 0.36 -3.38
CA ALA A 195 -12.64 0.90 -2.81
C ALA A 195 -13.81 -0.07 -2.98
N VAL A 196 -13.89 -0.77 -4.10
CA VAL A 196 -14.87 -1.86 -4.30
C VAL A 196 -14.58 -3.04 -3.38
N TYR A 197 -13.32 -3.49 -3.29
CA TYR A 197 -12.94 -4.63 -2.45
C TYR A 197 -13.19 -4.36 -0.95
N THR A 198 -12.76 -3.22 -0.45
CA THR A 198 -12.75 -2.93 0.99
C THR A 198 -14.09 -2.42 1.53
N ARG A 199 -15.11 -2.23 0.67
CA ARG A 199 -16.47 -1.96 1.14
C ARG A 199 -17.13 -3.20 1.76
N TYR A 200 -16.66 -4.38 1.37
CA TYR A 200 -17.10 -5.65 1.94
C TYR A 200 -16.26 -6.00 3.17
N SER A 201 -16.87 -6.69 4.12
CA SER A 201 -16.14 -7.27 5.26
C SER A 201 -15.17 -8.34 4.78
N GLU A 202 -15.64 -9.19 3.86
CA GLU A 202 -14.88 -10.24 3.18
C GLU A 202 -15.44 -10.46 1.78
N VAL A 203 -14.58 -10.85 0.87
CA VAL A 203 -14.96 -11.39 -0.44
C VAL A 203 -14.59 -12.86 -0.47
N LEU A 204 -15.56 -13.73 -0.70
CA LEU A 204 -15.42 -15.18 -0.60
C LEU A 204 -15.25 -15.82 -1.98
N ASP A 205 -14.36 -16.80 -2.07
CA ASP A 205 -14.22 -17.68 -3.24
C ASP A 205 -15.33 -18.75 -3.30
N ALA A 206 -15.21 -19.69 -4.24
CA ALA A 206 -16.19 -20.76 -4.42
C ALA A 206 -16.18 -21.77 -3.26
N GLU A 207 -15.10 -21.88 -2.54
CA GLU A 207 -14.88 -22.75 -1.38
C GLU A 207 -15.29 -22.07 -0.07
N GLY A 208 -15.69 -20.79 -0.11
CA GLY A 208 -16.07 -19.99 1.06
C GLY A 208 -14.87 -19.43 1.83
N CYS A 209 -13.67 -19.44 1.24
CA CYS A 209 -12.48 -18.82 1.81
C CYS A 209 -12.41 -17.34 1.42
N ALA A 210 -11.96 -16.49 2.35
CA ALA A 210 -11.77 -15.07 2.06
C ALA A 210 -10.60 -14.84 1.09
N LEU A 211 -10.84 -14.06 0.03
CA LEU A 211 -9.80 -13.64 -0.91
C LEU A 211 -8.72 -12.85 -0.18
N THR A 212 -7.49 -13.17 -0.48
CA THR A 212 -6.34 -12.38 -0.02
C THR A 212 -6.25 -11.03 -0.75
N VAL A 213 -5.52 -10.07 -0.18
CA VAL A 213 -5.26 -8.79 -0.86
C VAL A 213 -4.55 -9.00 -2.20
N ARG A 214 -3.65 -9.98 -2.30
CA ARG A 214 -2.98 -10.34 -3.55
C ARG A 214 -3.96 -10.77 -4.63
N GLU A 215 -4.88 -11.67 -4.32
CA GLU A 215 -5.90 -12.15 -5.24
C GLU A 215 -6.85 -11.02 -5.66
N ALA A 216 -7.24 -10.17 -4.70
CA ALA A 216 -8.06 -8.98 -5.02
C ALA A 216 -7.34 -8.01 -5.96
N LEU A 217 -6.04 -7.73 -5.73
CA LEU A 217 -5.24 -6.89 -6.61
C LEU A 217 -5.06 -7.51 -8.01
N ALA A 218 -4.89 -8.83 -8.10
CA ALA A 218 -4.81 -9.53 -9.38
C ALA A 218 -6.11 -9.35 -10.19
N LEU A 219 -7.27 -9.53 -9.55
CA LEU A 219 -8.58 -9.32 -10.21
C LEU A 219 -8.82 -7.86 -10.61
N ILE A 220 -8.35 -6.91 -9.79
CA ILE A 220 -8.44 -5.48 -10.11
C ILE A 220 -7.59 -5.17 -11.36
N ASN A 221 -6.35 -5.68 -11.41
CA ASN A 221 -5.47 -5.46 -12.56
C ASN A 221 -6.01 -6.13 -13.83
N GLU A 222 -6.50 -7.36 -13.74
CA GLU A 222 -7.14 -8.06 -14.86
C GLU A 222 -8.33 -7.26 -15.42
N THR A 223 -9.22 -6.77 -14.54
CA THR A 223 -10.35 -5.95 -14.96
C THR A 223 -9.90 -4.59 -15.52
N LEU A 224 -8.83 -4.01 -14.99
CA LEU A 224 -8.24 -2.77 -15.50
C LEU A 224 -7.72 -2.95 -16.92
N ASP A 225 -6.99 -4.03 -17.18
CA ASP A 225 -6.44 -4.35 -18.50
C ASP A 225 -7.56 -4.59 -19.53
N GLU A 226 -8.65 -5.29 -19.12
CA GLU A 226 -9.86 -5.44 -19.95
C GLU A 226 -10.43 -4.07 -20.35
N VAL A 227 -10.65 -3.17 -19.38
CA VAL A 227 -11.23 -1.84 -19.64
C VAL A 227 -10.34 -0.96 -20.51
N LEU A 228 -9.03 -1.00 -20.31
CA LEU A 228 -8.09 -0.22 -21.12
C LEU A 228 -8.04 -0.75 -22.57
N SER A 229 -8.02 -2.08 -22.73
CA SER A 229 -8.03 -2.71 -24.06
C SER A 229 -9.31 -2.44 -24.85
N GLU A 230 -10.47 -2.41 -24.18
CA GLU A 230 -11.74 -2.03 -24.80
C GLU A 230 -11.71 -0.58 -25.30
N GLN A 231 -11.14 0.35 -24.51
CA GLN A 231 -11.02 1.75 -24.91
C GLN A 231 -10.07 1.95 -26.10
N GLU A 232 -8.94 1.22 -26.16
CA GLU A 232 -8.01 1.27 -27.29
C GLU A 232 -8.66 0.73 -28.57
N GLY A 233 -9.44 -0.36 -28.47
CA GLY A 233 -10.16 -0.94 -29.60
C GLY A 233 -11.27 -0.02 -30.18
N GLU A 234 -11.91 0.83 -29.36
CA GLU A 234 -12.84 1.85 -29.84
C GLU A 234 -12.14 2.96 -30.63
N PHE A 235 -10.94 3.36 -30.25
CA PHE A 235 -10.17 4.39 -30.98
C PHE A 235 -9.67 3.90 -32.34
N ASP A 236 -9.28 2.63 -32.47
CA ASP A 236 -8.84 2.04 -33.76
C ASP A 236 -10.00 1.83 -34.76
N ALA A 237 -11.23 1.71 -34.28
CA ALA A 237 -12.41 1.52 -35.11
C ALA A 237 -12.94 2.84 -35.76
N ASP A 238 -12.56 4.00 -35.21
CA ASP A 238 -12.98 5.34 -35.68
C ASP A 238 -11.90 6.01 -36.58
N THR A 239 -10.79 5.32 -36.91
CA THR A 239 -9.75 5.75 -37.83
C THR A 239 -9.80 4.94 -39.12
#